data_4b9e8b75600207ee757e521ef678b628
#
_entry.id   4b9e8b75600207ee757e521ef678b628
#
_cell.length_a   1.000
_cell.length_b   1.000
_cell.length_c   1.000
_cell.angle_alpha   90.00
_cell.angle_beta   90.00
_cell.angle_gamma   90.00
#
_symmetry.space_group_name_H-M   'P 1'
#
loop_
_entity.id
_entity.type
_entity.pdbx_description
1 polymer ?
#
loop_
_entity_poly.entity_id
_entity_poly.type
_entity_poly.pdbx_seq_one_letter_code
_entity_poly.pdbx_strand_id
1 'polypeptide(L)'
;MDLYSSLCTITKEENILRDEPMCRHTTFRVGGPADYFVTPQSVEEIRGTLALCRKENVPYYIIGNGSNLLVGDGGFRGVVLQIFKKMNDVRVEGERVTAQAGVLLSKVASAAYNASLTGLEFAAGIPGTLGGAVRMNAGAYGGEM
;
A
#
# COMPACT_ATOMS: atom_id res chain seq x y z
N MET A 1 12.52 20.00 15.31
CA MET A 1 12.72 18.53 15.30
C MET A 1 12.82 18.17 13.83
N ASP A 2 13.76 17.33 13.43
CA ASP A 2 13.84 16.92 12.03
C ASP A 2 12.70 15.97 11.67
N LEU A 3 12.44 15.76 10.38
CA LEU A 3 11.34 14.95 9.89
C LEU A 3 11.43 13.50 10.39
N TYR A 4 12.64 12.93 10.42
CA TYR A 4 12.86 11.57 10.90
C TYR A 4 12.45 11.40 12.36
N SER A 5 12.93 12.29 13.24
CA SER A 5 12.57 12.27 14.65
C SER A 5 11.05 12.41 14.85
N SER A 6 10.40 13.22 14.03
CA SER A 6 8.93 13.37 14.06
C SER A 6 8.22 12.10 13.60
N LEU A 7 8.71 11.42 12.56
CA LEU A 7 8.17 10.13 12.11
C LEU A 7 8.30 9.05 13.20
N CYS A 8 9.42 9.02 13.92
CA CYS A 8 9.65 8.08 15.03
C CYS A 8 8.68 8.27 16.21
N THR A 9 8.00 9.40 16.32
CA THR A 9 6.93 9.59 17.32
C THR A 9 5.60 8.99 16.89
N ILE A 10 5.43 8.68 15.60
CA ILE A 10 4.19 8.19 15.00
C ILE A 10 4.22 6.67 14.83
N THR A 11 5.33 6.15 14.34
CA THR A 11 5.52 4.72 14.12
C THR A 11 6.88 4.27 14.64
N LYS A 12 7.08 2.95 14.74
CA LYS A 12 8.34 2.40 15.22
C LYS A 12 9.47 2.68 14.24
N GLU A 13 10.68 2.89 14.76
CA GLU A 13 11.87 3.14 13.97
C GLU A 13 12.12 2.07 12.91
N GLU A 14 11.89 0.79 13.23
CA GLU A 14 12.01 -0.34 12.30
C GLU A 14 11.08 -0.25 11.07
N ASN A 15 10.05 0.60 11.12
CA ASN A 15 9.09 0.84 10.05
C ASN A 15 9.46 2.03 9.16
N ILE A 16 10.58 2.68 9.43
CA ILE A 16 11.06 3.86 8.71
C ILE A 16 12.42 3.55 8.11
N LEU A 17 12.49 3.47 6.79
CA LEU A 17 13.76 3.34 6.07
C LEU A 17 14.12 4.69 5.47
N ARG A 18 15.41 5.02 5.49
CA ARG A 18 15.95 6.25 4.89
C ARG A 18 16.69 5.90 3.61
N ASP A 19 16.62 6.77 2.62
CA ASP A 19 17.27 6.59 1.32
C ASP A 19 16.99 5.20 0.70
N GLU A 20 15.75 4.72 0.87
CA GLU A 20 15.37 3.35 0.49
C GLU A 20 15.17 3.22 -1.02
N PRO A 21 15.94 2.34 -1.69
CA PRO A 21 15.83 2.14 -3.13
C PRO A 21 14.44 1.61 -3.52
N MET A 22 13.71 2.37 -4.33
CA MET A 22 12.37 2.00 -4.76
C MET A 22 12.35 0.77 -5.68
N CYS A 23 13.45 0.43 -6.31
CA CYS A 23 13.58 -0.81 -7.09
C CYS A 23 13.31 -2.09 -6.28
N ARG A 24 13.42 -2.04 -4.95
CA ARG A 24 13.07 -3.15 -4.05
C ARG A 24 11.56 -3.28 -3.79
N HIS A 25 10.80 -2.24 -4.13
CA HIS A 25 9.38 -2.08 -3.80
C HIS A 25 8.48 -1.95 -5.03
N THR A 26 9.01 -2.16 -6.22
CA THR A 26 8.28 -2.14 -7.49
C THR A 26 8.44 -3.46 -8.24
N THR A 27 7.41 -3.86 -8.99
CA THR A 27 7.46 -5.06 -9.83
C THR A 27 8.44 -4.88 -10.98
N PHE A 28 8.59 -3.67 -11.51
CA PHE A 28 9.57 -3.35 -12.55
C PHE A 28 11.03 -3.46 -12.07
N ARG A 29 11.26 -3.49 -10.74
CA ARG A 29 12.60 -3.57 -10.12
C ARG A 29 13.56 -2.47 -10.57
N VAL A 30 13.02 -1.29 -10.86
CA VAL A 30 13.74 -0.06 -11.17
C VAL A 30 13.25 1.05 -10.26
N GLY A 31 14.07 2.06 -10.02
CA GLY A 31 13.74 3.23 -9.22
C GLY A 31 14.82 3.59 -8.22
N GLY A 32 15.15 4.88 -8.18
CA GLY A 32 16.08 5.47 -7.23
C GLY A 32 15.48 5.55 -5.81
N PRO A 33 16.21 6.15 -4.85
CA PRO A 33 15.84 6.13 -3.45
C PRO A 33 14.68 7.09 -3.14
N ALA A 34 13.81 6.68 -2.21
CA ALA A 34 12.91 7.58 -1.50
C ALA A 34 13.63 8.12 -0.25
N ASP A 35 13.47 9.42 0.07
CA ASP A 35 14.08 9.99 1.27
C ASP A 35 13.65 9.25 2.53
N TYR A 36 12.36 8.93 2.62
CA TYR A 36 11.79 8.12 3.69
C TYR A 36 10.79 7.12 3.11
N PHE A 37 10.90 5.88 3.55
CA PHE A 37 9.98 4.81 3.22
C PHE A 37 9.36 4.28 4.51
N VAL A 38 8.04 4.44 4.65
CA VAL A 38 7.31 4.13 5.88
C VAL A 38 6.33 2.98 5.64
N THR A 39 6.35 1.99 6.53
CA THR A 39 5.43 0.84 6.50
C THR A 39 4.51 0.87 7.71
N PRO A 40 3.39 1.62 7.65
CA PRO A 40 2.48 1.75 8.77
C PRO A 40 1.79 0.44 9.12
N GLN A 41 1.45 0.26 10.40
CA GLN A 41 0.77 -0.92 10.93
C GLN A 41 -0.71 -0.65 11.29
N SER A 42 -1.11 0.61 11.32
CA SER A 42 -2.46 1.02 11.69
C SER A 42 -2.94 2.25 10.92
N VAL A 43 -4.24 2.48 10.98
CA VAL A 43 -4.86 3.68 10.40
C VAL A 43 -4.36 4.95 11.10
N GLU A 44 -4.11 4.87 12.40
CA GLU A 44 -3.60 5.98 13.21
C GLU A 44 -2.20 6.40 12.74
N GLU A 45 -1.31 5.43 12.47
CA GLU A 45 0.02 5.70 11.94
C GLU A 45 -0.05 6.33 10.53
N ILE A 46 -0.97 5.88 9.67
CA ILE A 46 -1.21 6.50 8.36
C ILE A 46 -1.65 7.95 8.55
N ARG A 47 -2.67 8.18 9.37
CA ARG A 47 -3.21 9.53 9.62
C ARG A 47 -2.15 10.47 10.20
N GLY A 48 -1.38 9.98 11.17
CA GLY A 48 -0.29 10.75 11.79
C GLY A 48 0.79 11.13 10.78
N THR A 49 1.24 10.17 9.97
CA THR A 49 2.25 10.41 8.92
C THR A 49 1.77 11.43 7.89
N LEU A 50 0.52 11.29 7.41
CA LEU A 50 -0.05 12.23 6.44
C LEU A 50 -0.24 13.63 7.04
N ALA A 51 -0.67 13.73 8.29
CA ALA A 51 -0.79 15.01 8.99
C ALA A 51 0.56 15.70 9.15
N LEU A 52 1.61 14.94 9.52
CA LEU A 52 2.98 15.44 9.60
C LEU A 52 3.48 15.95 8.24
N CYS A 53 3.33 15.15 7.18
CA CYS A 53 3.76 15.57 5.83
C CYS A 53 3.09 16.86 5.38
N ARG A 54 1.79 17.02 5.64
CA ARG A 54 1.05 18.25 5.31
C ARG A 54 1.53 19.44 6.12
N LYS A 55 1.74 19.24 7.44
CA LYS A 55 2.22 20.30 8.34
C LYS A 55 3.60 20.82 7.94
N GLU A 56 4.50 19.92 7.57
CA GLU A 56 5.89 20.24 7.22
C GLU A 56 6.09 20.52 5.71
N ASN A 57 5.00 20.54 4.92
CA ASN A 57 5.04 20.70 3.45
C ASN A 57 5.95 19.67 2.75
N VAL A 58 6.00 18.45 3.26
CA VAL A 58 6.78 17.35 2.68
C VAL A 58 5.92 16.59 1.68
N PRO A 59 6.37 16.38 0.44
CA PRO A 59 5.69 15.52 -0.53
C PRO A 59 5.54 14.10 0.01
N TYR A 60 4.40 13.47 -0.27
CA TYR A 60 4.20 12.07 0.08
C TYR A 60 3.50 11.31 -1.04
N TYR A 61 3.74 10.01 -1.09
CA TYR A 61 3.10 9.09 -2.03
C TYR A 61 2.68 7.80 -1.32
N ILE A 62 1.46 7.35 -1.58
CA ILE A 62 0.92 6.11 -0.97
C ILE A 62 0.96 5.02 -2.03
N ILE A 63 1.55 3.88 -1.68
CA ILE A 63 1.65 2.72 -2.55
C ILE A 63 1.11 1.46 -1.88
N GLY A 64 0.69 0.50 -2.69
CA GLY A 64 0.48 -0.89 -2.27
C GLY A 64 1.77 -1.70 -2.41
N ASN A 65 1.70 -2.83 -3.12
CA ASN A 65 2.86 -3.68 -3.40
C ASN A 65 3.72 -3.21 -4.59
N GLY A 66 3.45 -2.03 -5.15
CA GLY A 66 4.24 -1.47 -6.26
C GLY A 66 4.07 -2.17 -7.61
N SER A 67 2.94 -2.86 -7.83
CA SER A 67 2.70 -3.62 -9.07
C SER A 67 2.32 -2.75 -10.28
N ASN A 68 1.95 -1.49 -10.05
CA ASN A 68 1.58 -0.54 -11.11
C ASN A 68 2.30 0.80 -10.94
N LEU A 69 3.57 0.75 -10.57
CA LEU A 69 4.38 1.93 -10.28
C LEU A 69 5.72 1.84 -11.00
N LEU A 70 6.05 2.88 -11.73
CA LEU A 70 7.37 3.12 -12.30
C LEU A 70 8.01 4.32 -11.59
N VAL A 71 9.20 4.12 -11.05
CA VAL A 71 9.98 5.16 -10.37
C VAL A 71 11.26 5.41 -11.15
N GLY A 72 11.55 6.69 -11.42
CA GLY A 72 12.78 7.09 -12.10
C GLY A 72 14.03 6.96 -11.20
N ASP A 73 15.21 7.06 -11.82
CA ASP A 73 16.49 6.91 -11.11
C ASP A 73 16.75 7.99 -10.06
N GLY A 74 16.14 9.16 -10.21
CA GLY A 74 16.17 10.23 -9.20
C GLY A 74 15.43 9.90 -7.91
N GLY A 75 14.59 8.87 -7.91
CA GLY A 75 13.82 8.44 -6.76
C GLY A 75 12.67 9.40 -6.41
N PHE A 76 12.34 9.48 -5.14
CA PHE A 76 11.26 10.33 -4.63
C PHE A 76 11.75 11.20 -3.46
N ARG A 77 11.64 12.52 -3.61
CA ARG A 77 11.99 13.48 -2.55
C ARG A 77 10.78 13.69 -1.64
N GLY A 78 10.76 12.96 -0.53
CA GLY A 78 9.67 12.97 0.44
C GLY A 78 9.43 11.62 1.11
N VAL A 79 8.18 11.36 1.49
CA VAL A 79 7.77 10.18 2.23
C VAL A 79 6.94 9.24 1.34
N VAL A 80 7.40 8.02 1.14
CA VAL A 80 6.60 6.94 0.54
C VAL A 80 5.99 6.10 1.65
N LEU A 81 4.65 5.99 1.66
CA LEU A 81 3.92 5.11 2.57
C LEU A 81 3.53 3.84 1.83
N GLN A 82 4.04 2.70 2.28
CA GLN A 82 3.63 1.41 1.74
C GLN A 82 2.57 0.76 2.63
N ILE A 83 1.34 0.65 2.12
CA ILE A 83 0.24 -0.08 2.76
C ILE A 83 0.18 -1.48 2.14
N PHE A 84 0.81 -2.44 2.78
CA PHE A 84 0.93 -3.79 2.26
C PHE A 84 0.95 -4.85 3.38
N LYS A 85 2.09 -5.46 3.66
CA LYS A 85 2.21 -6.68 4.49
C LYS A 85 1.67 -6.54 5.92
N LYS A 86 1.71 -5.35 6.49
CA LYS A 86 1.30 -5.09 7.89
C LYS A 86 -0.18 -4.72 8.03
N MET A 87 -0.87 -4.51 6.91
CA MET A 87 -2.30 -4.18 6.85
C MET A 87 -2.98 -5.05 5.79
N ASN A 88 -3.03 -6.36 6.04
CA ASN A 88 -3.44 -7.36 5.05
C ASN A 88 -4.48 -8.37 5.59
N ASP A 89 -5.30 -7.95 6.56
CA ASP A 89 -6.38 -8.79 7.09
C ASP A 89 -7.57 -8.83 6.13
N VAL A 90 -8.22 -9.99 6.08
CA VAL A 90 -9.48 -10.22 5.38
C VAL A 90 -10.40 -11.08 6.23
N ARG A 91 -11.68 -10.72 6.31
CA ARG A 91 -12.73 -11.43 7.03
C ARG A 91 -13.94 -11.60 6.12
N VAL A 92 -14.65 -12.72 6.30
CA VAL A 92 -15.92 -13.00 5.61
C VAL A 92 -16.98 -13.25 6.65
N GLU A 93 -18.10 -12.53 6.54
CA GLU A 93 -19.26 -12.65 7.42
C GLU A 93 -20.52 -12.69 6.54
N GLY A 94 -21.11 -13.88 6.39
CA GLY A 94 -22.20 -14.09 5.43
C GLY A 94 -21.76 -13.77 4.01
N GLU A 95 -22.44 -12.84 3.36
CA GLU A 95 -22.12 -12.39 1.99
C GLU A 95 -21.18 -11.17 1.95
N ARG A 96 -20.68 -10.74 3.09
CA ARG A 96 -19.81 -9.56 3.19
C ARG A 96 -18.36 -9.96 3.36
N VAL A 97 -17.49 -9.43 2.52
CA VAL A 97 -16.04 -9.53 2.63
C VAL A 97 -15.49 -8.18 3.08
N THR A 98 -14.85 -8.14 4.24
CA THR A 98 -14.17 -6.95 4.76
C THR A 98 -12.67 -7.19 4.71
N ALA A 99 -11.93 -6.26 4.11
CA ALA A 99 -10.49 -6.42 3.93
C ALA A 99 -9.75 -5.10 4.11
N GLN A 100 -8.53 -5.17 4.63
CA GLN A 100 -7.63 -4.03 4.73
C GLN A 100 -7.04 -3.70 3.35
N ALA A 101 -6.67 -2.43 3.15
CA ALA A 101 -6.19 -1.92 1.87
C ALA A 101 -4.90 -2.60 1.35
N GLY A 102 -4.07 -3.12 2.25
CA GLY A 102 -2.81 -3.80 1.90
C GLY A 102 -2.95 -5.26 1.51
N VAL A 103 -4.16 -5.85 1.62
CA VAL A 103 -4.37 -7.24 1.24
C VAL A 103 -4.27 -7.42 -0.28
N LEU A 104 -3.66 -8.51 -0.74
CA LEU A 104 -3.62 -8.83 -2.17
C LEU A 104 -5.01 -9.17 -2.68
N LEU A 105 -5.35 -8.72 -3.90
CA LEU A 105 -6.62 -9.05 -4.55
C LEU A 105 -6.85 -10.56 -4.67
N SER A 106 -5.80 -11.33 -4.99
CA SER A 106 -5.88 -12.79 -5.04
C SER A 106 -6.31 -13.40 -3.69
N LYS A 107 -5.87 -12.83 -2.56
CA LYS A 107 -6.27 -13.28 -1.23
C LYS A 107 -7.73 -12.95 -0.94
N VAL A 108 -8.22 -11.79 -1.39
CA VAL A 108 -9.63 -11.40 -1.25
C VAL A 108 -10.53 -12.32 -2.10
N ALA A 109 -10.14 -12.55 -3.36
CA ALA A 109 -10.85 -13.45 -4.26
C ALA A 109 -10.89 -14.90 -3.72
N SER A 110 -9.77 -15.39 -3.17
CA SER A 110 -9.70 -16.71 -2.53
C SER A 110 -10.59 -16.80 -1.29
N ALA A 111 -10.66 -15.76 -0.48
CA ALA A 111 -11.52 -15.71 0.70
C ALA A 111 -13.01 -15.77 0.28
N ALA A 112 -13.40 -15.03 -0.75
CA ALA A 112 -14.75 -15.09 -1.31
C ALA A 112 -15.07 -16.48 -1.87
N TYR A 113 -14.17 -17.07 -2.66
CA TYR A 113 -14.31 -18.41 -3.21
C TYR A 113 -14.52 -19.47 -2.12
N ASN A 114 -13.69 -19.47 -1.07
CA ASN A 114 -13.80 -20.41 0.05
C ASN A 114 -15.12 -20.27 0.83
N ALA A 115 -15.74 -19.09 0.77
CA ALA A 115 -17.04 -18.82 1.36
C ALA A 115 -18.21 -19.04 0.36
N SER A 116 -17.94 -19.61 -0.82
CA SER A 116 -18.92 -19.83 -1.89
C SER A 116 -19.61 -18.53 -2.36
N LEU A 117 -18.89 -17.41 -2.32
CA LEU A 117 -19.35 -16.12 -2.82
C LEU A 117 -18.86 -15.89 -4.26
N THR A 118 -19.70 -15.30 -5.11
CA THR A 118 -19.41 -14.96 -6.50
C THR A 118 -19.23 -13.45 -6.69
N GLY A 119 -18.64 -13.04 -7.81
CA GLY A 119 -18.50 -11.63 -8.21
C GLY A 119 -17.08 -11.06 -8.12
N LEU A 120 -16.14 -11.78 -7.49
CA LEU A 120 -14.74 -11.38 -7.38
C LEU A 120 -13.77 -12.24 -8.21
N GLU A 121 -14.28 -13.05 -9.12
CA GLU A 121 -13.48 -13.95 -9.96
C GLU A 121 -12.49 -13.18 -10.83
N PHE A 122 -12.90 -12.03 -11.36
CA PHE A 122 -12.05 -11.16 -12.19
C PHE A 122 -10.80 -10.68 -11.45
N ALA A 123 -10.87 -10.54 -10.13
CA ALA A 123 -9.81 -10.00 -9.31
C ALA A 123 -8.68 -11.00 -8.99
N ALA A 124 -8.92 -12.31 -9.20
CA ALA A 124 -8.01 -13.37 -8.79
C ALA A 124 -6.63 -13.28 -9.50
N GLY A 125 -6.61 -12.83 -10.76
CA GLY A 125 -5.39 -12.72 -11.58
C GLY A 125 -4.77 -11.34 -11.61
N ILE A 126 -5.38 -10.33 -10.97
CA ILE A 126 -4.83 -8.96 -10.97
C ILE A 126 -3.73 -8.86 -9.90
N PRO A 127 -2.47 -8.58 -10.28
CA PRO A 127 -1.41 -8.37 -9.30
C PRO A 127 -1.61 -7.02 -8.64
N GLY A 128 -1.76 -6.99 -7.34
CA GLY A 128 -1.93 -5.73 -6.62
C GLY A 128 -2.63 -5.89 -5.28
N THR A 129 -2.63 -4.82 -4.50
CA THR A 129 -3.37 -4.73 -3.25
C THR A 129 -4.78 -4.21 -3.51
N LEU A 130 -5.70 -4.52 -2.61
CA LEU A 130 -7.08 -4.05 -2.68
C LEU A 130 -7.17 -2.52 -2.76
N GLY A 131 -6.43 -1.81 -1.90
CA GLY A 131 -6.43 -0.34 -1.92
C GLY A 131 -5.89 0.25 -3.22
N GLY A 132 -4.83 -0.35 -3.78
CA GLY A 132 -4.30 0.04 -5.09
C GLY A 132 -5.30 -0.23 -6.21
N ALA A 133 -5.97 -1.37 -6.19
CA ALA A 133 -6.97 -1.74 -7.18
C ALA A 133 -8.18 -0.78 -7.17
N VAL A 134 -8.70 -0.48 -5.98
CA VAL A 134 -9.80 0.50 -5.83
C VAL A 134 -9.38 1.87 -6.36
N ARG A 135 -8.17 2.33 -6.02
CA ARG A 135 -7.65 3.62 -6.47
C ARG A 135 -7.52 3.71 -7.99
N MET A 136 -7.15 2.61 -8.63
CA MET A 136 -6.92 2.53 -10.08
C MET A 136 -8.15 2.05 -10.87
N ASN A 137 -9.26 1.72 -10.20
CA ASN A 137 -10.39 1.02 -10.80
C ASN A 137 -9.93 -0.20 -11.62
N ALA A 138 -9.13 -1.05 -10.98
CA ALA A 138 -8.53 -2.20 -11.65
C ALA A 138 -9.60 -3.16 -12.16
N GLY A 139 -9.44 -3.63 -13.39
CA GLY A 139 -10.38 -4.52 -14.03
C GLY A 139 -9.71 -5.60 -14.86
N ALA A 140 -10.43 -6.70 -15.09
CA ALA A 140 -10.05 -7.79 -15.98
C ALA A 140 -11.29 -8.58 -16.39
N TYR A 141 -11.26 -9.16 -17.57
CA TYR A 141 -12.33 -10.07 -18.07
C TYR A 141 -13.74 -9.48 -17.99
N GLY A 142 -13.88 -8.16 -18.18
CA GLY A 142 -15.18 -7.48 -18.14
C GLY A 142 -15.68 -7.11 -16.74
N GLY A 143 -14.94 -7.44 -15.67
CA GLY A 143 -15.19 -7.01 -14.30
C GLY A 143 -14.22 -5.90 -13.88
N GLU A 144 -14.65 -5.03 -12.98
CA GLU A 144 -13.84 -3.94 -12.41
C GLU A 144 -14.24 -3.65 -10.96
N MET A 145 -13.39 -2.90 -10.24
CA MET A 145 -13.58 -2.56 -8.83
C MET A 145 -14.71 -1.56 -8.60
#